data_c6a98c2f746726eacbdd6899b47397c1
#
_entry.id   c6a98c2f746726eacbdd6899b47397c1
#
_cell.length_a   1.000
_cell.length_b   1.000
_cell.length_c   1.000
_cell.angle_alpha   90.00
_cell.angle_beta   90.00
_cell.angle_gamma   90.00
#
_symmetry.space_group_name_H-M   'P 1'
#
loop_
_entity.id
_entity.type
_entity.pdbx_description
1 polymer ?
#
loop_
_entity_poly.entity_id
_entity_poly.type
_entity_poly.pdbx_seq_one_letter_code
_entity_poly.pdbx_strand_id
1 'polypeptide(L)'
;MQPNNFHTSSDTGELIATFRQGKAFLIFGLILAVVFLGLAAFVFYLSTIVPMGDNGPVTLHTSRGMTMNFASQDVVFSFTTGLLALIGLCLLGTTAWHKKLRNTDYEVYGNGIVRITKDQRDYTAFAEIEDLYLFSSGQTVLTGLITNLAYRRNASEPFHRVIDTLKDFQAFQELVRDLHVRARLPAVAEALEAGQSVTFNCISSKQVWGKRVTGSFLKVTTAPILLSRDFFEYQGNRVPVSSLRTVDLNAWTENVVIKDENGKPVLSTIATGILSHDLFLSTLDVVLAVEEQARKPAANVFEMNVR
;
A
#
# COMPACT_ATOMS: atom_id res chain seq x y z
N MET A 1 -26.14 16.48 12.88
CA MET A 1 -25.74 15.14 13.34
C MET A 1 -26.73 14.15 12.77
N GLN A 2 -26.39 13.47 11.66
CA GLN A 2 -27.22 12.37 11.15
C GLN A 2 -26.84 11.10 11.93
N PRO A 3 -27.80 10.29 12.37
CA PRO A 3 -27.50 9.05 13.07
C PRO A 3 -26.84 8.07 12.10
N ASN A 4 -25.75 7.45 12.55
CA ASN A 4 -25.05 6.37 11.88
C ASN A 4 -26.05 5.28 11.46
N ASN A 5 -26.35 5.20 10.18
CA ASN A 5 -27.03 4.05 9.60
C ASN A 5 -26.04 2.88 9.64
N PHE A 6 -26.09 2.09 10.72
CA PHE A 6 -25.54 0.75 10.71
C PHE A 6 -26.35 -0.04 9.68
N HIS A 7 -25.72 -0.40 8.56
CA HIS A 7 -26.29 -1.37 7.65
C HIS A 7 -26.63 -2.63 8.45
N THR A 8 -27.80 -3.18 8.20
CA THR A 8 -28.28 -4.42 8.82
C THR A 8 -27.29 -5.53 8.49
N SER A 9 -27.15 -6.52 9.36
CA SER A 9 -26.20 -7.64 9.20
C SER A 9 -26.35 -8.42 7.88
N SER A 10 -27.49 -8.26 7.18
CA SER A 10 -27.73 -8.81 5.85
C SER A 10 -26.92 -8.13 4.74
N ASP A 11 -26.63 -6.83 4.87
CA ASP A 11 -25.93 -6.05 3.83
C ASP A 11 -24.40 -6.14 3.96
N THR A 12 -23.88 -6.28 5.19
CA THR A 12 -22.44 -6.36 5.43
C THR A 12 -21.87 -7.74 5.25
N GLY A 13 -22.69 -8.80 5.38
CA GLY A 13 -22.22 -10.17 5.43
C GLY A 13 -21.65 -10.55 6.81
N GLU A 14 -21.04 -11.73 6.90
CA GLU A 14 -20.39 -12.22 8.12
C GLU A 14 -19.05 -11.52 8.38
N LEU A 15 -18.72 -11.26 9.65
CA LEU A 15 -17.41 -10.76 10.06
C LEU A 15 -16.37 -11.85 9.87
N ILE A 16 -15.41 -11.64 8.97
CA ILE A 16 -14.34 -12.59 8.66
C ILE A 16 -13.13 -12.35 9.56
N ALA A 17 -12.69 -11.09 9.70
CA ALA A 17 -11.49 -10.77 10.47
C ALA A 17 -11.50 -9.35 11.02
N THR A 18 -10.75 -9.16 12.12
CA THR A 18 -10.51 -7.84 12.73
C THR A 18 -9.02 -7.56 12.77
N PHE A 19 -8.62 -6.42 12.23
CA PHE A 19 -7.23 -5.97 12.16
C PHE A 19 -7.04 -4.72 12.99
N ARG A 20 -6.08 -4.75 13.91
CA ARG A 20 -5.79 -3.65 14.83
C ARG A 20 -4.40 -3.11 14.61
N GLN A 21 -4.18 -1.86 14.99
CA GLN A 21 -2.86 -1.24 14.91
C GLN A 21 -1.86 -1.93 15.86
N GLY A 22 -0.67 -2.23 15.32
CA GLY A 22 0.43 -2.80 16.09
C GLY A 22 0.93 -1.81 17.16
N LYS A 23 1.06 -2.27 18.41
CA LYS A 23 1.55 -1.45 19.53
C LYS A 23 3.05 -1.61 19.79
N ALA A 24 3.69 -2.62 19.20
CA ALA A 24 5.08 -2.97 19.49
C ALA A 24 6.06 -1.81 19.28
N PHE A 25 5.93 -1.08 18.18
CA PHE A 25 6.77 0.08 17.88
C PHE A 25 6.59 1.22 18.90
N LEU A 26 5.35 1.47 19.35
CA LEU A 26 5.07 2.51 20.35
C LEU A 26 5.68 2.14 21.69
N ILE A 27 5.57 0.87 22.09
CA ILE A 27 6.15 0.35 23.33
C ILE A 27 7.67 0.43 23.26
N PHE A 28 8.27 -0.03 22.17
CA PHE A 28 9.72 0.02 21.97
C PHE A 28 10.24 1.48 21.97
N GLY A 29 9.60 2.40 21.25
CA GLY A 29 9.95 3.81 21.24
C GLY A 29 9.88 4.46 22.63
N LEU A 30 8.84 4.11 23.41
CA LEU A 30 8.70 4.60 24.78
C LEU A 30 9.81 4.07 25.70
N ILE A 31 10.10 2.76 25.63
CA ILE A 31 11.18 2.14 26.42
C ILE A 31 12.52 2.82 26.09
N LEU A 32 12.82 2.99 24.80
CA LEU A 32 14.07 3.61 24.37
C LEU A 32 14.17 5.06 24.82
N ALA A 33 13.08 5.83 24.76
CA ALA A 33 13.02 7.19 25.28
C ALA A 33 13.30 7.26 26.78
N VAL A 34 12.71 6.36 27.57
CA VAL A 34 12.95 6.26 29.03
C VAL A 34 14.41 5.92 29.31
N VAL A 35 15.02 5.01 28.54
CA VAL A 35 16.45 4.67 28.70
C VAL A 35 17.34 5.91 28.44
N PHE A 36 17.13 6.65 27.34
CA PHE A 36 17.94 7.83 27.05
C PHE A 36 17.75 8.95 28.08
N LEU A 37 16.52 9.18 28.54
CA LEU A 37 16.27 10.17 29.60
C LEU A 37 16.86 9.74 30.94
N GLY A 38 16.80 8.44 31.27
CA GLY A 38 17.45 7.88 32.45
C GLY A 38 18.97 8.02 32.40
N LEU A 39 19.58 7.75 31.23
CA LEU A 39 21.01 7.98 31.03
C LEU A 39 21.37 9.47 31.14
N ALA A 40 20.55 10.37 30.60
CA ALA A 40 20.76 11.81 30.74
C ALA A 40 20.75 12.24 32.22
N ALA A 41 19.76 11.77 32.98
CA ALA A 41 19.66 12.02 34.41
C ALA A 41 20.85 11.42 35.18
N PHE A 42 21.29 10.23 34.81
CA PHE A 42 22.46 9.60 35.41
C PHE A 42 23.76 10.37 35.14
N VAL A 43 24.00 10.79 33.90
CA VAL A 43 25.17 11.62 33.55
C VAL A 43 25.13 12.96 34.29
N PHE A 44 23.95 13.58 34.37
CA PHE A 44 23.76 14.79 35.17
C PHE A 44 24.08 14.56 36.65
N TYR A 45 23.60 13.46 37.24
CA TYR A 45 23.91 13.09 38.63
C TYR A 45 25.42 12.89 38.80
N LEU A 46 26.10 12.19 37.88
CA LEU A 46 27.56 12.02 37.96
C LEU A 46 28.28 13.36 37.91
N SER A 47 27.83 14.35 37.13
CA SER A 47 28.43 15.67 37.11
C SER A 47 28.36 16.44 38.42
N THR A 48 27.43 16.07 39.33
CA THR A 48 27.27 16.69 40.65
C THR A 48 28.14 16.05 41.74
N ILE A 49 28.53 14.76 41.58
CA ILE A 49 29.29 14.05 42.58
C ILE A 49 30.76 13.79 42.26
N VAL A 50 31.09 13.80 40.97
CA VAL A 50 32.49 13.62 40.54
C VAL A 50 33.26 14.91 40.83
N PRO A 51 34.33 14.88 41.65
CA PRO A 51 35.14 16.04 41.88
C PRO A 51 35.69 16.53 40.51
N MET A 52 35.38 17.78 40.15
CA MET A 52 35.91 18.37 38.91
C MET A 52 37.41 18.60 39.13
N GLY A 53 38.21 17.82 38.37
CA GLY A 53 39.65 18.04 38.30
C GLY A 53 39.99 19.34 37.53
N ASP A 54 41.24 19.57 37.25
CA ASP A 54 41.71 20.77 36.54
C ASP A 54 40.77 21.14 35.37
N ASN A 55 40.34 22.43 35.36
CA ASN A 55 39.44 22.98 34.32
C ASN A 55 40.14 23.15 32.96
N GLY A 56 41.00 22.19 32.58
CA GLY A 56 41.70 22.19 31.31
C GLY A 56 40.86 21.65 30.15
N PRO A 57 41.27 21.97 28.92
CA PRO A 57 40.58 21.49 27.73
C PRO A 57 40.59 19.94 27.63
N VAL A 58 39.45 19.35 27.35
CA VAL A 58 39.30 17.88 27.18
C VAL A 58 39.15 17.55 25.69
N THR A 59 40.04 16.69 25.21
CA THR A 59 39.99 16.20 23.83
C THR A 59 39.47 14.76 23.79
N LEU A 60 38.36 14.52 23.11
CA LEU A 60 37.82 13.23 22.89
C LEU A 60 38.16 12.74 21.48
N HIS A 61 38.77 11.56 21.40
CA HIS A 61 39.07 10.90 20.13
C HIS A 61 38.09 9.76 19.90
N THR A 62 37.38 9.77 18.78
CA THR A 62 36.53 8.65 18.40
C THR A 62 37.34 7.62 17.64
N SER A 63 36.92 6.35 17.68
CA SER A 63 37.55 5.23 16.94
C SER A 63 37.60 5.45 15.41
N ARG A 64 36.85 6.40 14.88
CA ARG A 64 36.84 6.77 13.44
C ARG A 64 37.70 8.00 13.12
N GLY A 65 38.57 8.43 14.03
CA GLY A 65 39.51 9.53 13.82
C GLY A 65 38.90 10.95 13.97
N MET A 66 37.64 11.07 14.40
CA MET A 66 37.04 12.36 14.69
C MET A 66 37.49 12.84 16.08
N THR A 67 37.96 14.06 16.16
CA THR A 67 38.42 14.67 17.40
C THR A 67 37.46 15.79 17.80
N MET A 68 36.97 15.74 19.05
CA MET A 68 36.12 16.75 19.63
C MET A 68 36.88 17.42 20.79
N ASN A 69 37.05 18.76 20.75
CA ASN A 69 37.70 19.53 21.78
C ASN A 69 36.64 20.26 22.60
N PHE A 70 36.66 20.07 23.92
CA PHE A 70 35.78 20.75 24.87
C PHE A 70 36.64 21.65 25.78
N ALA A 71 36.07 22.80 26.15
CA ALA A 71 36.79 23.80 26.96
C ALA A 71 37.05 23.28 28.40
N SER A 72 36.19 22.44 28.91
CA SER A 72 36.33 21.84 30.27
C SER A 72 35.56 20.53 30.37
N GLN A 73 35.78 19.78 31.45
CA GLN A 73 35.06 18.57 31.78
C GLN A 73 33.56 18.83 31.99
N ASP A 74 33.19 19.96 32.59
CA ASP A 74 31.79 20.39 32.78
C ASP A 74 31.05 20.53 31.46
N VAL A 75 31.72 21.05 30.45
CA VAL A 75 31.13 21.19 29.10
C VAL A 75 30.88 19.84 28.49
N VAL A 76 31.76 18.84 28.71
CA VAL A 76 31.53 17.44 28.26
C VAL A 76 30.29 16.84 28.90
N PHE A 77 30.17 16.96 30.24
CA PHE A 77 28.98 16.42 30.94
C PHE A 77 27.69 17.13 30.51
N SER A 78 27.73 18.47 30.43
CA SER A 78 26.56 19.26 30.00
C SER A 78 26.15 18.93 28.57
N PHE A 79 27.11 18.82 27.65
CA PHE A 79 26.86 18.44 26.25
C PHE A 79 26.28 17.02 26.15
N THR A 80 26.88 16.06 26.86
CA THR A 80 26.40 14.66 26.85
C THR A 80 24.99 14.54 27.44
N THR A 81 24.73 15.21 28.57
CA THR A 81 23.40 15.25 29.18
C THR A 81 22.38 15.87 28.23
N GLY A 82 22.72 17.03 27.63
CA GLY A 82 21.84 17.71 26.68
C GLY A 82 21.55 16.86 25.44
N LEU A 83 22.55 16.19 24.89
CA LEU A 83 22.41 15.32 23.71
C LEU A 83 21.50 14.12 24.03
N LEU A 84 21.74 13.43 25.14
CA LEU A 84 20.92 12.27 25.56
C LEU A 84 19.47 12.69 25.85
N ALA A 85 19.27 13.83 26.52
CA ALA A 85 17.95 14.38 26.78
C ALA A 85 17.22 14.74 25.47
N LEU A 86 17.92 15.37 24.53
CA LEU A 86 17.37 15.72 23.22
C LEU A 86 16.92 14.46 22.45
N ILE A 87 17.76 13.42 22.41
CA ILE A 87 17.41 12.15 21.78
C ILE A 87 16.16 11.55 22.43
N GLY A 88 16.12 11.49 23.77
CA GLY A 88 14.97 10.96 24.52
C GLY A 88 13.69 11.75 24.24
N LEU A 89 13.75 13.08 24.21
CA LEU A 89 12.60 13.93 23.88
C LEU A 89 12.15 13.78 22.41
N CYS A 90 13.09 13.66 21.48
CA CYS A 90 12.78 13.38 20.07
C CYS A 90 12.05 12.03 19.91
N LEU A 91 12.50 10.99 20.63
CA LEU A 91 11.84 9.68 20.64
C LEU A 91 10.43 9.76 21.23
N LEU A 92 10.21 10.52 22.32
CA LEU A 92 8.87 10.75 22.86
C LEU A 92 7.98 11.49 21.85
N GLY A 93 8.49 12.55 21.23
CA GLY A 93 7.78 13.33 20.22
C GLY A 93 7.38 12.48 19.02
N THR A 94 8.30 11.68 18.48
CA THR A 94 8.02 10.77 17.35
C THR A 94 7.03 9.68 17.76
N THR A 95 7.14 9.11 18.97
CA THR A 95 6.20 8.10 19.48
C THR A 95 4.79 8.68 19.64
N ALA A 96 4.66 9.88 20.21
CA ALA A 96 3.37 10.58 20.34
C ALA A 96 2.76 10.91 18.95
N TRP A 97 3.58 11.36 18.01
CA TRP A 97 3.17 11.61 16.62
C TRP A 97 2.65 10.34 15.95
N HIS A 98 3.39 9.24 16.05
CA HIS A 98 2.98 7.95 15.51
C HIS A 98 1.70 7.41 16.16
N LYS A 99 1.50 7.60 17.47
CA LYS A 99 0.25 7.25 18.14
C LYS A 99 -0.94 8.01 17.55
N LYS A 100 -0.78 9.28 17.20
CA LYS A 100 -1.84 10.09 16.57
C LYS A 100 -2.20 9.58 15.18
N LEU A 101 -1.23 9.08 14.41
CA LEU A 101 -1.44 8.54 13.07
C LEU A 101 -2.06 7.13 13.05
N ARG A 102 -1.94 6.37 14.16
CA ARG A 102 -2.38 4.98 14.30
C ARG A 102 -3.69 4.82 15.04
N ASN A 103 -4.72 5.59 14.65
CA ASN A 103 -6.02 5.60 15.33
C ASN A 103 -7.12 4.86 14.55
N THR A 104 -6.76 4.00 13.60
CA THR A 104 -7.74 3.37 12.72
C THR A 104 -7.57 1.86 12.76
N ASP A 105 -8.59 1.15 13.23
CA ASP A 105 -8.72 -0.30 13.13
C ASP A 105 -9.67 -0.67 11.98
N TYR A 106 -9.62 -1.92 11.53
CA TYR A 106 -10.42 -2.40 10.42
C TYR A 106 -11.11 -3.72 10.78
N GLU A 107 -12.38 -3.81 10.42
CA GLU A 107 -13.14 -5.06 10.41
C GLU A 107 -13.47 -5.41 8.96
N VAL A 108 -13.13 -6.61 8.54
CA VAL A 108 -13.42 -7.12 7.20
C VAL A 108 -14.58 -8.07 7.28
N TYR A 109 -15.63 -7.72 6.57
CA TYR A 109 -16.86 -8.51 6.42
C TYR A 109 -16.89 -9.17 5.04
N GLY A 110 -17.79 -10.13 4.84
CA GLY A 110 -17.92 -10.82 3.54
C GLY A 110 -18.19 -9.86 2.37
N ASN A 111 -18.93 -8.77 2.61
CA ASN A 111 -19.35 -7.83 1.58
C ASN A 111 -18.64 -6.47 1.63
N GLY A 112 -17.77 -6.20 2.61
CA GLY A 112 -17.14 -4.89 2.70
C GLY A 112 -16.18 -4.74 3.87
N ILE A 113 -15.65 -3.51 4.00
CA ILE A 113 -14.69 -3.11 5.02
C ILE A 113 -15.34 -2.06 5.92
N VAL A 114 -15.24 -2.25 7.23
CA VAL A 114 -15.54 -1.23 8.23
C VAL A 114 -14.25 -0.61 8.73
N ARG A 115 -14.10 0.67 8.53
CA ARG A 115 -13.02 1.48 9.10
C ARG A 115 -13.50 2.06 10.43
N ILE A 116 -12.76 1.78 11.49
CA ILE A 116 -13.06 2.23 12.86
C ILE A 116 -12.03 3.29 13.25
N THR A 117 -12.47 4.53 13.38
CA THR A 117 -11.62 5.65 13.82
C THR A 117 -12.24 6.26 15.07
N LYS A 118 -11.66 6.04 16.24
CA LYS A 118 -12.24 6.39 17.55
C LYS A 118 -13.68 5.84 17.66
N ASP A 119 -14.68 6.76 17.62
CA ASP A 119 -16.09 6.42 17.79
C ASP A 119 -16.87 6.38 16.46
N GLN A 120 -16.17 6.57 15.33
CA GLN A 120 -16.76 6.53 13.99
C GLN A 120 -16.49 5.19 13.32
N ARG A 121 -17.57 4.58 12.82
CA ARG A 121 -17.53 3.38 11.99
C ARG A 121 -17.99 3.76 10.59
N ASP A 122 -17.15 3.54 9.60
CA ASP A 122 -17.39 3.88 8.20
C ASP A 122 -17.31 2.61 7.37
N TYR A 123 -18.44 2.19 6.82
CA TYR A 123 -18.54 0.99 6.00
C TYR A 123 -18.39 1.33 4.52
N THR A 124 -17.61 0.52 3.82
CA THR A 124 -17.47 0.57 2.37
C THR A 124 -17.67 -0.83 1.80
N ALA A 125 -18.69 -1.01 0.97
CA ALA A 125 -18.93 -2.28 0.29
C ALA A 125 -17.86 -2.55 -0.76
N PHE A 126 -17.41 -3.80 -0.88
CA PHE A 126 -16.43 -4.18 -1.91
C PHE A 126 -16.95 -3.93 -3.33
N ALA A 127 -18.25 -4.11 -3.55
CA ALA A 127 -18.89 -3.83 -4.84
C ALA A 127 -18.81 -2.34 -5.25
N GLU A 128 -18.72 -1.43 -4.29
CA GLU A 128 -18.62 0.02 -4.53
C GLU A 128 -17.18 0.50 -4.76
N ILE A 129 -16.17 -0.30 -4.40
CA ILE A 129 -14.77 0.09 -4.56
C ILE A 129 -14.40 0.01 -6.04
N GLU A 130 -14.21 1.16 -6.70
CA GLU A 130 -13.69 1.20 -8.07
C GLU A 130 -12.18 1.05 -8.10
N ASP A 131 -11.48 1.75 -7.20
CA ASP A 131 -10.03 1.80 -7.18
C ASP A 131 -9.48 1.18 -5.90
N LEU A 132 -8.77 0.07 -6.06
CA LEU A 132 -7.93 -0.56 -5.03
C LEU A 132 -6.47 -0.40 -5.43
N TYR A 133 -5.71 0.40 -4.68
CA TYR A 133 -4.35 0.81 -5.00
C TYR A 133 -3.34 0.23 -4.03
N LEU A 134 -2.40 -0.54 -4.54
CA LEU A 134 -1.29 -1.13 -3.80
C LEU A 134 0.00 -0.38 -4.12
N PHE A 135 0.76 0.01 -3.10
CA PHE A 135 2.02 0.73 -3.33
C PHE A 135 3.02 0.59 -2.19
N SER A 136 4.28 0.82 -2.51
CA SER A 136 5.37 0.88 -1.54
C SER A 136 5.64 2.32 -1.12
N SER A 137 6.00 2.55 0.14
CA SER A 137 6.37 3.88 0.63
C SER A 137 7.56 3.83 1.59
N GLY A 138 8.29 4.94 1.72
CA GLY A 138 9.45 5.03 2.60
C GLY A 138 10.65 4.21 2.09
N GLN A 139 11.39 3.59 3.01
CA GLN A 139 12.59 2.81 2.67
C GLN A 139 12.30 1.55 1.85
N THR A 140 11.09 1.02 1.95
CA THR A 140 10.67 -0.18 1.23
C THR A 140 10.39 0.04 -0.25
N VAL A 141 10.39 1.30 -0.71
CA VAL A 141 10.25 1.65 -2.13
C VAL A 141 11.27 0.94 -3.03
N LEU A 142 12.49 0.71 -2.50
CA LEU A 142 13.57 0.05 -3.23
C LEU A 142 13.50 -1.49 -3.15
N THR A 143 12.73 -2.03 -2.22
CA THR A 143 12.62 -3.49 -2.01
C THR A 143 11.45 -4.12 -2.75
N GLY A 144 10.57 -3.30 -3.38
CA GLY A 144 9.35 -3.78 -4.02
C GLY A 144 8.25 -4.28 -3.06
N LEU A 145 8.51 -4.26 -1.75
CA LEU A 145 7.53 -4.70 -0.76
C LEU A 145 6.35 -3.73 -0.71
N ILE A 146 5.14 -4.24 -0.86
CA ILE A 146 3.91 -3.46 -0.73
C ILE A 146 3.67 -3.18 0.75
N THR A 147 3.71 -1.90 1.12
CA THR A 147 3.54 -1.43 2.50
C THR A 147 2.28 -0.61 2.69
N ASN A 148 1.53 -0.41 1.62
CA ASN A 148 0.29 0.36 1.65
C ASN A 148 -0.75 -0.26 0.74
N LEU A 149 -1.98 -0.19 1.22
CA LEU A 149 -3.20 -0.41 0.45
C LEU A 149 -4.05 0.86 0.59
N ALA A 150 -4.60 1.33 -0.52
CA ALA A 150 -5.56 2.42 -0.49
C ALA A 150 -6.77 2.06 -1.36
N TYR A 151 -7.95 2.51 -0.96
CA TYR A 151 -9.17 2.25 -1.71
C TYR A 151 -10.08 3.49 -1.73
N ARG A 152 -10.92 3.59 -2.74
CA ARG A 152 -11.97 4.60 -2.88
C ARG A 152 -13.12 4.07 -3.73
N ARG A 153 -14.32 4.64 -3.54
CA ARG A 153 -15.50 4.25 -4.32
C ARG A 153 -15.45 4.77 -5.76
N ASN A 154 -14.92 5.97 -5.95
CA ASN A 154 -14.81 6.58 -7.28
C ASN A 154 -13.71 7.64 -7.31
N ALA A 155 -13.43 8.18 -8.50
CA ALA A 155 -12.35 9.14 -8.70
C ALA A 155 -12.54 10.49 -7.98
N SER A 156 -13.76 10.86 -7.59
CA SER A 156 -14.06 12.11 -6.86
C SER A 156 -13.79 12.01 -5.35
N GLU A 157 -13.70 10.79 -4.82
CA GLU A 157 -13.41 10.56 -3.41
C GLU A 157 -11.91 10.47 -3.11
N PRO A 158 -11.48 10.92 -1.92
CA PRO A 158 -10.11 10.72 -1.48
C PRO A 158 -9.86 9.24 -1.18
N PHE A 159 -8.63 8.79 -1.39
CA PHE A 159 -8.23 7.45 -1.01
C PHE A 159 -8.21 7.25 0.51
N HIS A 160 -8.84 6.18 0.97
CA HIS A 160 -8.66 5.66 2.33
C HIS A 160 -7.40 4.78 2.36
N ARG A 161 -6.40 5.25 3.10
CA ARG A 161 -5.08 4.58 3.17
C ARG A 161 -4.97 3.68 4.38
N VAL A 162 -4.52 2.46 4.16
CA VAL A 162 -4.09 1.48 5.16
C VAL A 162 -2.59 1.28 5.03
N ILE A 163 -1.86 1.30 6.14
CA ILE A 163 -0.40 1.19 6.17
C ILE A 163 0.03 -0.09 6.88
N ASP A 164 1.23 -0.54 6.62
CA ASP A 164 1.85 -1.77 7.16
C ASP A 164 2.07 -1.78 8.69
N THR A 165 1.72 -0.69 9.37
CA THR A 165 1.67 -0.67 10.84
C THR A 165 0.46 -1.41 11.41
N LEU A 166 -0.51 -1.75 10.56
CA LEU A 166 -1.60 -2.65 10.89
C LEU A 166 -1.02 -4.04 11.19
N LYS A 167 -1.42 -4.63 12.30
CA LYS A 167 -0.97 -5.99 12.64
C LYS A 167 -1.50 -6.95 11.58
N ASP A 168 -0.66 -7.88 11.11
CA ASP A 168 -0.98 -8.85 10.06
C ASP A 168 -1.43 -8.17 8.72
N PHE A 169 -0.79 -7.02 8.37
CA PHE A 169 -1.11 -6.23 7.19
C PHE A 169 -1.13 -7.04 5.89
N GLN A 170 -0.25 -8.03 5.75
CA GLN A 170 -0.21 -8.87 4.55
C GLN A 170 -1.49 -9.71 4.43
N ALA A 171 -1.92 -10.34 5.53
CA ALA A 171 -3.19 -11.09 5.55
C ALA A 171 -4.40 -10.18 5.30
N PHE A 172 -4.39 -8.95 5.84
CA PHE A 172 -5.40 -7.94 5.53
C PHE A 172 -5.44 -7.62 4.03
N GLN A 173 -4.27 -7.38 3.43
CA GLN A 173 -4.15 -7.04 2.02
C GLN A 173 -4.66 -8.17 1.12
N GLU A 174 -4.24 -9.41 1.37
CA GLU A 174 -4.68 -10.58 0.62
C GLU A 174 -6.19 -10.77 0.71
N LEU A 175 -6.75 -10.74 1.93
CA LEU A 175 -8.18 -10.89 2.18
C LEU A 175 -9.01 -9.82 1.46
N VAL A 176 -8.59 -8.54 1.53
CA VAL A 176 -9.30 -7.44 0.87
C VAL A 176 -9.28 -7.57 -0.64
N ARG A 177 -8.15 -7.99 -1.22
CA ARG A 177 -8.01 -8.22 -2.67
C ARG A 177 -8.93 -9.33 -3.15
N ASP A 178 -8.93 -10.46 -2.45
CA ASP A 178 -9.76 -11.61 -2.80
C ASP A 178 -11.26 -11.29 -2.73
N LEU A 179 -11.69 -10.65 -1.64
CA LEU A 179 -13.09 -10.27 -1.46
C LEU A 179 -13.53 -9.19 -2.46
N HIS A 180 -12.66 -8.24 -2.79
CA HIS A 180 -12.93 -7.24 -3.82
C HIS A 180 -13.14 -7.89 -5.20
N VAL A 181 -12.27 -8.83 -5.60
CA VAL A 181 -12.44 -9.55 -6.86
C VAL A 181 -13.75 -10.34 -6.85
N ARG A 182 -14.03 -11.10 -5.78
CA ARG A 182 -15.28 -11.87 -5.65
C ARG A 182 -16.54 -11.01 -5.77
N ALA A 183 -16.52 -9.81 -5.18
CA ALA A 183 -17.67 -8.93 -5.19
C ALA A 183 -17.87 -8.22 -6.54
N ARG A 184 -16.79 -7.90 -7.26
CA ARG A 184 -16.84 -7.09 -8.48
C ARG A 184 -16.87 -7.91 -9.76
N LEU A 185 -16.16 -9.03 -9.81
CA LEU A 185 -15.99 -9.83 -11.04
C LEU A 185 -17.31 -10.28 -11.67
N PRO A 186 -18.35 -10.72 -10.91
CA PRO A 186 -19.63 -11.09 -11.51
C PRO A 186 -20.30 -9.96 -12.27
N ALA A 187 -20.38 -8.75 -11.67
CA ALA A 187 -20.98 -7.58 -12.31
C ALA A 187 -20.16 -7.10 -13.53
N VAL A 188 -18.83 -7.23 -13.46
CA VAL A 188 -17.94 -6.93 -14.59
C VAL A 188 -18.15 -7.92 -15.72
N ALA A 189 -18.28 -9.21 -15.42
CA ALA A 189 -18.55 -10.26 -16.42
C ALA A 189 -19.92 -10.04 -17.08
N GLU A 190 -20.96 -9.73 -16.30
CA GLU A 190 -22.30 -9.42 -16.81
C GLU A 190 -22.29 -8.21 -17.76
N ALA A 191 -21.59 -7.13 -17.39
CA ALA A 191 -21.43 -5.96 -18.25
C ALA A 191 -20.75 -6.30 -19.57
N LEU A 192 -19.69 -7.12 -19.54
CA LEU A 192 -19.00 -7.59 -20.74
C LEU A 192 -19.91 -8.50 -21.59
N GLU A 193 -20.73 -9.35 -20.96
CA GLU A 193 -21.74 -10.17 -21.63
C GLU A 193 -22.81 -9.35 -22.33
N ALA A 194 -23.19 -8.23 -21.73
CA ALA A 194 -24.10 -7.26 -22.34
C ALA A 194 -23.44 -6.40 -23.44
N GLY A 195 -22.20 -6.68 -23.84
CA GLY A 195 -21.46 -5.92 -24.86
C GLY A 195 -20.97 -4.54 -24.39
N GLN A 196 -20.98 -4.29 -23.08
CA GLN A 196 -20.47 -3.04 -22.53
C GLN A 196 -18.96 -3.11 -22.35
N SER A 197 -18.33 -1.93 -22.27
CA SER A 197 -16.92 -1.82 -21.89
C SER A 197 -16.79 -1.51 -20.41
N VAL A 198 -15.78 -2.10 -19.77
CA VAL A 198 -15.42 -1.86 -18.38
C VAL A 198 -14.16 -1.01 -18.33
N THR A 199 -14.14 -0.06 -17.40
CA THR A 199 -13.03 0.89 -17.22
C THR A 199 -12.22 0.51 -16.01
N PHE A 200 -10.90 0.42 -16.19
CA PHE A 200 -9.91 0.34 -15.11
C PHE A 200 -9.02 1.57 -15.16
N ASN A 201 -8.58 2.02 -14.00
CA ASN A 201 -7.70 3.18 -13.88
C ASN A 201 -6.23 2.75 -13.84
N CYS A 202 -5.38 3.42 -14.62
CA CYS A 202 -3.95 3.15 -14.65
C CYS A 202 -3.15 4.43 -14.38
N ILE A 203 -2.15 4.32 -13.51
CA ILE A 203 -1.16 5.36 -13.24
C ILE A 203 0.04 5.09 -14.13
N SER A 204 0.54 6.09 -14.87
CA SER A 204 1.72 5.89 -15.70
C SER A 204 2.95 5.52 -14.86
N SER A 205 3.82 4.64 -15.36
CA SER A 205 5.05 4.21 -14.66
C SER A 205 5.93 5.40 -14.26
N LYS A 206 6.05 6.42 -15.13
CA LYS A 206 6.79 7.65 -14.82
C LYS A 206 6.21 8.38 -13.61
N GLN A 207 4.88 8.42 -13.48
CA GLN A 207 4.22 9.06 -12.36
C GLN A 207 4.38 8.24 -11.07
N VAL A 208 4.29 6.90 -11.13
CA VAL A 208 4.51 6.02 -9.98
C VAL A 208 5.91 6.26 -9.40
N TRP A 209 6.95 6.28 -10.24
CA TRP A 209 8.32 6.57 -9.81
C TRP A 209 8.47 7.99 -9.23
N GLY A 210 7.92 9.00 -9.87
CA GLY A 210 7.95 10.39 -9.37
C GLY A 210 7.27 10.53 -8.01
N LYS A 211 6.15 9.84 -7.77
CA LYS A 211 5.42 9.85 -6.49
C LYS A 211 6.17 9.09 -5.40
N ARG A 212 6.90 8.04 -5.73
CA ARG A 212 7.81 7.34 -4.82
C ARG A 212 8.86 8.30 -4.23
N VAL A 213 9.41 9.20 -5.04
CA VAL A 213 10.42 10.18 -4.60
C VAL A 213 9.79 11.32 -3.79
N THR A 214 8.63 11.83 -4.19
CA THR A 214 7.99 13.00 -3.55
C THR A 214 7.14 12.67 -2.32
N GLY A 215 6.86 11.39 -2.06
CA GLY A 215 6.01 10.96 -0.95
C GLY A 215 4.51 11.25 -1.12
N SER A 216 4.09 11.79 -2.28
CA SER A 216 2.69 12.18 -2.55
C SER A 216 1.91 11.04 -3.23
N PHE A 217 1.94 9.86 -2.65
CA PHE A 217 1.43 8.62 -3.28
C PHE A 217 -0.05 8.65 -3.67
N LEU A 218 -0.90 9.36 -2.93
CA LEU A 218 -2.35 9.35 -3.13
C LEU A 218 -2.85 10.44 -4.10
N LYS A 219 -1.99 11.40 -4.45
CA LYS A 219 -2.31 12.44 -5.46
C LYS A 219 -1.87 11.95 -6.83
N VAL A 220 -2.64 11.04 -7.42
CA VAL A 220 -2.34 10.43 -8.72
C VAL A 220 -3.33 10.88 -9.78
N THR A 221 -2.83 11.01 -11.00
CA THR A 221 -3.66 11.20 -12.19
C THR A 221 -3.70 9.87 -12.92
N THR A 222 -4.88 9.37 -13.20
CA THR A 222 -5.09 8.10 -13.87
C THR A 222 -5.42 8.29 -15.34
N ALA A 223 -5.03 7.33 -16.18
CA ALA A 223 -5.52 7.15 -17.53
C ALA A 223 -6.43 5.92 -17.56
N PRO A 224 -7.57 5.96 -18.26
CA PRO A 224 -8.45 4.82 -18.34
C PRO A 224 -7.85 3.70 -19.22
N ILE A 225 -8.03 2.47 -18.79
CA ILE A 225 -7.95 1.26 -19.61
C ILE A 225 -9.39 0.84 -19.87
N LEU A 226 -9.80 0.75 -21.13
CA LEU A 226 -11.11 0.25 -21.51
C LEU A 226 -10.96 -1.18 -22.02
N LEU A 227 -11.72 -2.09 -21.44
CA LEU A 227 -11.78 -3.49 -21.84
C LEU A 227 -13.22 -3.85 -22.19
N SER A 228 -13.42 -4.40 -23.38
CA SER A 228 -14.67 -5.03 -23.82
C SER A 228 -14.39 -6.44 -24.33
N ARG A 229 -15.40 -7.17 -24.77
CA ARG A 229 -15.20 -8.45 -25.46
C ARG A 229 -14.45 -8.31 -26.77
N ASP A 230 -14.63 -7.18 -27.47
CA ASP A 230 -14.13 -7.00 -28.83
C ASP A 230 -12.79 -6.25 -28.87
N PHE A 231 -12.56 -5.33 -27.92
CA PHE A 231 -11.39 -4.47 -27.96
C PHE A 231 -10.82 -4.19 -26.58
N PHE A 232 -9.53 -3.90 -26.60
CA PHE A 232 -8.75 -3.34 -25.51
C PHE A 232 -8.27 -1.94 -25.94
N GLU A 233 -8.41 -0.94 -25.08
CA GLU A 233 -7.96 0.43 -25.38
C GLU A 233 -7.20 1.02 -24.22
N TYR A 234 -6.02 1.56 -24.50
CA TYR A 234 -5.22 2.32 -23.54
C TYR A 234 -4.54 3.50 -24.24
N GLN A 235 -4.65 4.69 -23.66
CA GLN A 235 -4.08 5.95 -24.18
C GLN A 235 -4.46 6.24 -25.65
N GLY A 236 -5.69 5.92 -26.04
CA GLY A 236 -6.19 6.12 -27.42
C GLY A 236 -5.73 5.05 -28.41
N ASN A 237 -4.91 4.10 -27.99
CA ASN A 237 -4.56 2.96 -28.82
C ASN A 237 -5.57 1.84 -28.58
N ARG A 238 -6.45 1.62 -29.56
CA ARG A 238 -7.47 0.57 -29.53
C ARG A 238 -7.04 -0.59 -30.41
N VAL A 239 -7.03 -1.78 -29.82
CA VAL A 239 -6.71 -3.04 -30.51
C VAL A 239 -7.81 -4.06 -30.28
N PRO A 240 -8.10 -4.95 -31.25
CA PRO A 240 -9.04 -6.03 -31.04
C PRO A 240 -8.48 -7.03 -30.00
N VAL A 241 -9.34 -7.56 -29.12
CA VAL A 241 -8.95 -8.58 -28.15
C VAL A 241 -8.37 -9.81 -28.86
N SER A 242 -8.92 -10.14 -30.03
CA SER A 242 -8.44 -11.23 -30.88
C SER A 242 -6.97 -11.09 -31.30
N SER A 243 -6.38 -9.88 -31.31
CA SER A 243 -4.98 -9.67 -31.59
C SER A 243 -4.06 -9.78 -30.37
N LEU A 244 -4.59 -9.79 -29.16
CA LEU A 244 -3.80 -9.93 -27.94
C LEU A 244 -3.21 -11.35 -27.86
N ARG A 245 -1.92 -11.46 -27.52
CA ARG A 245 -1.19 -12.74 -27.48
C ARG A 245 -0.56 -13.08 -26.16
N THR A 246 0.02 -12.10 -25.51
CA THR A 246 0.87 -12.35 -24.33
C THR A 246 0.56 -11.34 -23.26
N VAL A 247 0.28 -11.85 -22.07
CA VAL A 247 0.32 -11.09 -20.82
C VAL A 247 1.60 -11.52 -20.11
N ASP A 248 2.62 -10.67 -20.18
CA ASP A 248 3.90 -10.93 -19.54
C ASP A 248 3.89 -10.27 -18.15
N LEU A 249 3.90 -11.09 -17.12
CA LEU A 249 3.97 -10.68 -15.72
C LEU A 249 5.40 -10.88 -15.24
N ASN A 250 6.24 -9.86 -15.39
CA ASN A 250 7.62 -9.95 -14.94
C ASN A 250 7.69 -9.68 -13.43
N ALA A 251 7.84 -10.75 -12.65
CA ALA A 251 7.94 -10.68 -11.19
C ALA A 251 9.15 -9.86 -10.69
N TRP A 252 10.25 -9.80 -11.45
CA TRP A 252 11.44 -9.06 -11.07
C TRP A 252 11.31 -7.55 -11.28
N THR A 253 10.63 -7.14 -12.35
CA THR A 253 10.45 -5.72 -12.69
C THR A 253 9.09 -5.19 -12.25
N GLU A 254 8.23 -6.05 -11.68
CA GLU A 254 6.84 -5.73 -11.35
C GLU A 254 6.05 -5.19 -12.56
N ASN A 255 6.49 -5.46 -13.79
CA ASN A 255 5.85 -4.95 -14.98
C ASN A 255 4.77 -5.91 -15.51
N VAL A 256 3.66 -5.31 -15.91
CA VAL A 256 2.62 -5.93 -16.71
C VAL A 256 2.77 -5.45 -18.15
N VAL A 257 3.04 -6.36 -19.07
CA VAL A 257 3.17 -6.05 -20.49
C VAL A 257 2.16 -6.89 -21.26
N ILE A 258 1.23 -6.21 -21.94
CA ILE A 258 0.30 -6.85 -22.87
C ILE A 258 0.77 -6.55 -24.28
N LYS A 259 0.95 -7.59 -25.10
CA LYS A 259 1.46 -7.48 -26.48
C LYS A 259 0.41 -7.92 -27.48
N ASP A 260 0.44 -7.31 -28.66
CA ASP A 260 -0.33 -7.75 -29.83
C ASP A 260 0.34 -8.94 -30.57
N GLU A 261 -0.27 -9.41 -31.63
CA GLU A 261 0.21 -10.52 -32.48
C GLU A 261 1.58 -10.23 -33.13
N ASN A 262 1.96 -8.95 -33.27
CA ASN A 262 3.24 -8.53 -33.83
C ASN A 262 4.32 -8.36 -32.72
N GLY A 263 3.99 -8.69 -31.46
CA GLY A 263 4.88 -8.51 -30.31
C GLY A 263 5.00 -7.06 -29.85
N LYS A 264 4.21 -6.13 -30.41
CA LYS A 264 4.21 -4.72 -30.01
C LYS A 264 3.46 -4.56 -28.68
N PRO A 265 4.02 -3.86 -27.70
CA PRO A 265 3.32 -3.61 -26.45
C PRO A 265 2.12 -2.68 -26.63
N VAL A 266 0.95 -3.15 -26.22
CA VAL A 266 -0.30 -2.38 -26.16
C VAL A 266 -0.44 -1.70 -24.82
N LEU A 267 -0.05 -2.41 -23.75
CA LEU A 267 0.08 -1.88 -22.40
C LEU A 267 1.44 -2.27 -21.87
N SER A 268 2.15 -1.31 -21.27
CA SER A 268 3.37 -1.58 -20.51
C SER A 268 3.37 -0.66 -19.30
N THR A 269 3.18 -1.23 -18.12
CA THR A 269 3.11 -0.49 -16.85
C THR A 269 3.56 -1.34 -15.69
N ILE A 270 3.83 -0.71 -14.55
CA ILE A 270 4.10 -1.41 -13.30
C ILE A 270 2.78 -1.98 -12.77
N ALA A 271 2.78 -3.20 -12.25
CA ALA A 271 1.59 -3.86 -11.69
C ALA A 271 0.87 -2.97 -10.66
N THR A 272 1.64 -2.33 -9.77
CA THR A 272 1.12 -1.36 -8.80
C THR A 272 0.60 -0.06 -9.43
N GLY A 273 0.81 0.16 -10.73
CA GLY A 273 0.22 1.28 -11.48
C GLY A 273 -1.21 1.01 -11.94
N ILE A 274 -1.65 -0.25 -12.01
CA ILE A 274 -3.02 -0.59 -12.36
C ILE A 274 -3.84 -0.62 -11.07
N LEU A 275 -4.83 0.25 -10.95
CA LEU A 275 -5.74 0.23 -9.83
C LEU A 275 -6.69 -0.96 -9.97
N SER A 276 -7.01 -1.61 -8.86
CA SER A 276 -7.77 -2.88 -8.85
C SER A 276 -7.13 -3.96 -9.75
N HIS A 277 -5.79 -4.07 -9.67
CA HIS A 277 -4.96 -4.91 -10.51
C HIS A 277 -5.46 -6.37 -10.62
N ASP A 278 -5.84 -6.99 -9.49
CA ASP A 278 -6.30 -8.39 -9.49
C ASP A 278 -7.63 -8.53 -10.23
N LEU A 279 -8.54 -7.57 -10.05
CA LEU A 279 -9.79 -7.54 -10.78
C LEU A 279 -9.55 -7.35 -12.29
N PHE A 280 -8.62 -6.45 -12.65
CA PHE A 280 -8.23 -6.24 -14.05
C PHE A 280 -7.69 -7.53 -14.68
N LEU A 281 -6.74 -8.21 -14.03
CA LEU A 281 -6.17 -9.45 -14.55
C LEU A 281 -7.23 -10.56 -14.65
N SER A 282 -8.04 -10.75 -13.61
CA SER A 282 -9.12 -11.74 -13.64
C SER A 282 -10.13 -11.46 -14.75
N THR A 283 -10.43 -10.18 -15.01
CA THR A 283 -11.32 -9.78 -16.11
C THR A 283 -10.69 -10.07 -17.48
N LEU A 284 -9.41 -9.75 -17.63
CA LEU A 284 -8.66 -10.01 -18.85
C LEU A 284 -8.59 -11.51 -19.15
N ASP A 285 -8.35 -12.32 -18.14
CA ASP A 285 -8.32 -13.78 -18.26
C ASP A 285 -9.68 -14.33 -18.75
N VAL A 286 -10.79 -13.82 -18.20
CA VAL A 286 -12.15 -14.20 -18.64
C VAL A 286 -12.35 -13.86 -20.12
N VAL A 287 -11.97 -12.64 -20.54
CA VAL A 287 -12.13 -12.20 -21.92
C VAL A 287 -11.27 -13.02 -22.90
N LEU A 288 -10.01 -13.28 -22.53
CA LEU A 288 -9.10 -14.09 -23.35
C LEU A 288 -9.55 -15.56 -23.45
N ALA A 289 -10.07 -16.14 -22.36
CA ALA A 289 -10.58 -17.51 -22.34
C ALA A 289 -11.79 -17.68 -23.29
N VAL A 290 -12.71 -16.70 -23.30
CA VAL A 290 -13.87 -16.70 -24.21
C VAL A 290 -13.40 -16.61 -25.68
N GLU A 291 -12.44 -15.74 -25.96
CA GLU A 291 -11.87 -15.58 -27.30
C GLU A 291 -11.13 -16.85 -27.78
N GLU A 292 -10.39 -17.51 -26.87
CA GLU A 292 -9.72 -18.78 -27.19
C GLU A 292 -10.72 -19.90 -27.51
N GLN A 293 -11.83 -19.96 -26.75
CA GLN A 293 -12.91 -20.91 -27.02
C GLN A 293 -13.59 -20.66 -28.36
N ALA A 294 -13.81 -19.38 -28.70
CA ALA A 294 -14.38 -19.01 -30.00
C ALA A 294 -13.46 -19.36 -31.19
N ARG A 295 -12.14 -19.35 -30.99
CA ARG A 295 -11.14 -19.72 -32.00
C ARG A 295 -10.94 -21.22 -32.18
N LYS A 296 -11.24 -22.04 -31.17
CA LYS A 296 -11.18 -23.48 -31.32
C LYS A 296 -12.35 -23.88 -32.24
N PRO A 297 -12.13 -24.14 -33.56
CA PRO A 297 -13.23 -24.52 -34.45
C PRO A 297 -13.84 -25.82 -33.89
N ALA A 298 -15.11 -26.05 -34.23
CA ALA A 298 -15.80 -27.28 -34.02
C ALA A 298 -15.13 -28.43 -34.82
N ALA A 299 -13.89 -28.75 -34.51
CA ALA A 299 -13.06 -29.77 -35.15
C ALA A 299 -13.62 -31.20 -34.93
N ASN A 300 -14.66 -31.33 -34.12
CA ASN A 300 -15.22 -32.66 -33.74
C ASN A 300 -16.58 -32.98 -34.34
N VAL A 301 -17.10 -32.20 -35.29
CA VAL A 301 -18.39 -32.56 -35.96
C VAL A 301 -18.20 -33.28 -37.29
N PHE A 302 -16.98 -33.32 -37.85
CA PHE A 302 -16.74 -33.94 -39.16
C PHE A 302 -16.26 -35.38 -39.12
N GLU A 303 -15.95 -35.98 -37.99
CA GLU A 303 -15.49 -37.40 -37.92
C GLU A 303 -16.58 -38.42 -37.60
N MET A 304 -17.85 -38.05 -37.46
CA MET A 304 -18.93 -39.01 -37.13
C MET A 304 -19.88 -39.34 -38.29
N ASN A 305 -19.58 -38.96 -39.53
CA ASN A 305 -20.43 -39.27 -40.68
C ASN A 305 -19.73 -40.05 -41.80
N VAL A 306 -18.66 -40.78 -41.49
CA VAL A 306 -18.10 -41.79 -42.41
C VAL A 306 -17.91 -43.12 -41.66
N ARG A 307 -19.03 -43.81 -41.48
CA ARG A 307 -19.08 -45.28 -41.36
C ARG A 307 -20.49 -45.78 -41.74
#